data_8a5e98ff8a221bab8a51580e3587f198
#
_entry.id   8a5e98ff8a221bab8a51580e3587f198
#
_cell.length_a   1.000
_cell.length_b   1.000
_cell.length_c   1.000
_cell.angle_alpha   90.00
_cell.angle_beta   90.00
_cell.angle_gamma   90.00
#
_symmetry.space_group_name_H-M   'P 1'
#
loop_
_entity.id
_entity.type
_entity.pdbx_description
1 polymer ?
#
loop_
_entity_poly.entity_id
_entity_poly.type
_entity_poly.pdbx_seq_one_letter_code
_entity_poly.pdbx_strand_id
1 'polypeptide(L)'
;MRKRIYALLMAVVMMLGVSACGSAGSDSADGPTPTVKSMTMGTGGTTGTYYAFGNVLAGYMDEASGIFINVVSTGGSTANIYNIDDTVNQLGTVQSDVMSYAWDGIKSFEQDGKIHSFRTLGGLYEEAVQIVTMDKNIKTVADLKGKTVSIGAPGSGVYFNAIDVL
;
A
#
# COMPACT_ATOMS: atom_id res chain seq x y z
N MET A 1 43.48 28.64 -36.37
CA MET A 1 43.62 27.21 -36.72
C MET A 1 43.04 26.26 -35.64
N ARG A 2 43.22 26.53 -34.35
CA ARG A 2 42.72 25.64 -33.28
C ARG A 2 41.19 25.41 -33.25
N LYS A 3 40.37 26.42 -33.52
CA LYS A 3 38.89 26.32 -33.52
C LYS A 3 38.29 25.44 -34.63
N ARG A 4 39.01 25.29 -35.73
CA ARG A 4 38.56 24.44 -36.89
C ARG A 4 38.87 22.97 -36.68
N ILE A 5 39.86 22.64 -35.85
CA ILE A 5 40.26 21.27 -35.51
C ILE A 5 39.25 20.65 -34.57
N TYR A 6 38.70 21.42 -33.60
CA TYR A 6 37.65 20.93 -32.68
C TYR A 6 36.31 20.68 -33.38
N ALA A 7 35.96 21.47 -34.39
CA ALA A 7 34.76 21.26 -35.21
C ALA A 7 34.83 19.98 -36.07
N LEU A 8 36.00 19.62 -36.57
CA LEU A 8 36.22 18.39 -37.32
C LEU A 8 36.22 17.15 -36.40
N LEU A 9 36.74 17.23 -35.19
CA LEU A 9 36.73 16.15 -34.20
C LEU A 9 35.34 15.86 -33.71
N MET A 10 34.48 16.87 -33.53
CA MET A 10 33.08 16.70 -33.11
C MET A 10 32.24 16.04 -34.25
N ALA A 11 32.51 16.35 -35.51
CA ALA A 11 31.79 15.75 -36.63
C ALA A 11 32.11 14.26 -36.83
N VAL A 12 33.34 13.82 -36.54
CA VAL A 12 33.75 12.41 -36.63
C VAL A 12 33.15 11.54 -35.54
N VAL A 13 32.94 12.10 -34.32
CA VAL A 13 32.31 11.36 -33.19
C VAL A 13 30.82 11.14 -33.45
N MET A 14 30.12 12.01 -34.19
CA MET A 14 28.70 11.83 -34.52
C MET A 14 28.42 10.82 -35.64
N MET A 15 29.41 10.43 -36.44
CA MET A 15 29.23 9.44 -37.53
C MET A 15 29.44 7.99 -37.10
N LEU A 16 29.91 7.71 -35.91
CA LEU A 16 30.11 6.35 -35.40
C LEU A 16 28.94 5.79 -34.55
N GLY A 17 27.86 6.53 -34.44
CA GLY A 17 26.70 6.18 -33.59
C GLY A 17 25.48 5.58 -34.32
N VAL A 18 25.52 5.35 -35.64
CA VAL A 18 24.38 4.87 -36.44
C VAL A 18 24.72 3.55 -37.16
N SER A 19 24.94 2.50 -36.39
CA SER A 19 25.01 1.13 -36.94
C SER A 19 24.57 0.11 -35.90
N ALA A 20 23.29 0.18 -35.52
CA ALA A 20 22.62 -0.91 -34.83
C ALA A 20 21.12 -0.91 -35.14
N CYS A 21 20.81 -1.18 -36.41
CA CYS A 21 19.48 -1.62 -36.81
C CYS A 21 19.66 -2.83 -37.71
N GLY A 22 19.21 -3.97 -37.23
CA GLY A 22 19.02 -5.13 -38.10
C GLY A 22 19.33 -6.47 -37.45
N SER A 23 18.42 -6.98 -36.66
CA SER A 23 18.09 -8.41 -36.63
C SER A 23 16.64 -8.52 -36.18
N ALA A 24 15.78 -8.83 -37.14
CA ALA A 24 14.45 -9.35 -36.82
C ALA A 24 14.65 -10.72 -36.15
N GLY A 25 14.44 -10.79 -34.88
CA GLY A 25 14.41 -11.99 -34.04
C GLY A 25 13.12 -11.99 -33.26
N SER A 26 12.25 -12.92 -33.58
CA SER A 26 11.11 -13.49 -32.86
C SER A 26 10.68 -12.74 -31.59
N ASP A 27 9.46 -12.22 -31.62
CA ASP A 27 8.69 -11.69 -30.49
C ASP A 27 8.61 -12.69 -29.33
N SER A 28 9.55 -12.58 -28.43
CA SER A 28 9.26 -12.90 -27.02
C SER A 28 8.66 -11.64 -26.46
N ALA A 29 7.43 -11.71 -25.97
CA ALA A 29 6.76 -10.64 -25.24
C ALA A 29 7.48 -10.44 -23.88
N ASP A 30 8.70 -9.90 -23.94
CA ASP A 30 9.45 -9.48 -22.77
C ASP A 30 9.07 -8.01 -22.52
N GLY A 31 8.02 -7.83 -21.69
CA GLY A 31 7.69 -6.51 -21.15
C GLY A 31 8.92 -5.95 -20.41
N PRO A 32 9.00 -4.64 -20.19
CA PRO A 32 10.13 -4.04 -19.50
C PRO A 32 10.33 -4.71 -18.14
N THR A 33 11.50 -5.33 -17.94
CA THR A 33 11.86 -5.95 -16.65
C THR A 33 11.72 -4.89 -15.55
N PRO A 34 10.92 -5.14 -14.50
CA PRO A 34 10.70 -4.16 -13.46
C PRO A 34 12.03 -3.80 -12.78
N THR A 35 12.31 -2.51 -12.67
CA THR A 35 13.48 -2.00 -11.96
C THR A 35 13.38 -2.26 -10.44
N VAL A 36 12.15 -2.37 -9.91
CA VAL A 36 11.85 -2.74 -8.53
C VAL A 36 11.72 -4.27 -8.47
N LYS A 37 12.54 -4.92 -7.63
CA LYS A 37 12.53 -6.38 -7.47
C LYS A 37 11.76 -6.86 -6.25
N SER A 38 11.55 -6.00 -5.27
CA SER A 38 10.79 -6.33 -4.06
C SER A 38 10.08 -5.11 -3.50
N MET A 39 8.94 -5.35 -2.84
CA MET A 39 8.17 -4.37 -2.08
C MET A 39 7.77 -4.95 -0.74
N THR A 40 7.53 -4.09 0.26
CA THR A 40 6.96 -4.49 1.55
C THR A 40 5.50 -4.05 1.61
N MET A 41 4.61 -4.97 2.01
CA MET A 41 3.19 -4.74 2.21
C MET A 41 2.85 -4.81 3.70
N GLY A 42 2.45 -3.69 4.29
CA GLY A 42 1.89 -3.63 5.63
C GLY A 42 0.45 -4.15 5.66
N THR A 43 0.12 -4.98 6.64
CA THR A 43 -1.20 -5.60 6.75
C THR A 43 -1.86 -5.29 8.10
N GLY A 44 -2.11 -6.29 8.93
CA GLY A 44 -2.64 -6.19 10.29
C GLY A 44 -2.03 -7.26 11.17
N GLY A 45 -2.69 -7.60 12.27
CA GLY A 45 -2.25 -8.70 13.12
C GLY A 45 -2.25 -10.04 12.38
N THR A 46 -1.34 -10.94 12.72
CA THR A 46 -1.12 -12.23 12.02
C THR A 46 -2.35 -13.16 11.99
N THR A 47 -3.30 -12.98 12.90
CA THR A 47 -4.58 -13.71 12.93
C THR A 47 -5.71 -12.98 12.22
N GLY A 48 -5.46 -11.77 11.70
CA GLY A 48 -6.45 -10.93 11.04
C GLY A 48 -6.58 -11.21 9.53
N THR A 49 -7.70 -10.80 8.96
CA THR A 49 -8.01 -10.97 7.54
C THR A 49 -7.01 -10.26 6.64
N TYR A 50 -6.55 -9.07 7.00
CA TYR A 50 -5.54 -8.32 6.24
C TYR A 50 -4.26 -9.13 6.01
N TYR A 51 -3.76 -9.80 7.06
CA TYR A 51 -2.55 -10.59 6.94
C TYR A 51 -2.77 -11.83 6.07
N ALA A 52 -3.85 -12.57 6.29
CA ALA A 52 -4.18 -13.75 5.51
C ALA A 52 -4.41 -13.41 4.02
N PHE A 53 -5.23 -12.40 3.75
CA PHE A 53 -5.52 -11.94 2.40
C PHE A 53 -4.28 -11.36 1.71
N GLY A 54 -3.48 -10.57 2.45
CA GLY A 54 -2.24 -9.97 1.97
C GLY A 54 -1.23 -11.01 1.47
N ASN A 55 -1.10 -12.15 2.17
CA ASN A 55 -0.22 -13.24 1.72
C ASN A 55 -0.70 -13.89 0.42
N VAL A 56 -2.02 -14.07 0.26
CA VAL A 56 -2.58 -14.61 -0.99
C VAL A 56 -2.38 -13.60 -2.14
N LEU A 57 -2.71 -12.33 -1.89
CA LEU A 57 -2.54 -11.27 -2.89
C LEU A 57 -1.08 -11.11 -3.30
N ALA A 58 -0.15 -11.16 -2.34
CA ALA A 58 1.28 -11.08 -2.61
C ALA A 58 1.76 -12.17 -3.57
N GLY A 59 1.28 -13.41 -3.41
CA GLY A 59 1.59 -14.51 -4.33
C GLY A 59 1.13 -14.23 -5.76
N TYR A 60 -0.09 -13.73 -5.94
CA TYR A 60 -0.58 -13.34 -7.28
C TYR A 60 0.18 -12.15 -7.88
N MET A 61 0.55 -11.17 -7.06
CA MET A 61 1.31 -10.02 -7.52
C MET A 61 2.73 -10.41 -7.95
N ASP A 62 3.39 -11.30 -7.20
CA ASP A 62 4.71 -11.83 -7.54
C ASP A 62 4.66 -12.59 -8.87
N GLU A 63 3.72 -13.53 -9.02
CA GLU A 63 3.53 -14.30 -10.26
C GLU A 63 3.24 -13.39 -11.47
N ALA A 64 2.42 -12.36 -11.30
CA ALA A 64 2.02 -11.48 -12.39
C ALA A 64 3.08 -10.44 -12.77
N SER A 65 3.90 -9.98 -11.83
CA SER A 65 4.82 -8.85 -12.03
C SER A 65 6.31 -9.21 -11.93
N GLY A 66 6.65 -10.36 -11.35
CA GLY A 66 8.02 -10.71 -10.98
C GLY A 66 8.59 -9.83 -9.85
N ILE A 67 7.74 -9.11 -9.11
CA ILE A 67 8.12 -8.29 -7.96
C ILE A 67 7.78 -9.05 -6.69
N PHE A 68 8.79 -9.46 -5.94
CA PHE A 68 8.58 -10.14 -4.65
C PHE A 68 7.91 -9.21 -3.63
N ILE A 69 6.78 -9.64 -3.06
CA ILE A 69 6.04 -8.89 -2.05
C ILE A 69 6.27 -9.49 -0.66
N ASN A 70 7.01 -8.78 0.19
CA ASN A 70 7.23 -9.14 1.58
C ASN A 70 6.04 -8.66 2.43
N VAL A 71 5.21 -9.58 2.92
CA VAL A 71 4.05 -9.27 3.75
C VAL A 71 4.45 -9.18 5.21
N VAL A 72 4.15 -8.04 5.85
CA VAL A 72 4.48 -7.79 7.25
C VAL A 72 3.24 -7.53 8.09
N SER A 73 3.26 -8.03 9.32
CA SER A 73 2.25 -7.70 10.33
C SER A 73 2.46 -6.30 10.88
N THR A 74 1.38 -5.56 11.04
CA THR A 74 1.39 -4.18 11.57
C THR A 74 0.23 -3.96 12.55
N GLY A 75 0.12 -2.74 13.09
CA GLY A 75 -1.03 -2.29 13.88
C GLY A 75 -2.31 -2.05 13.07
N GLY A 76 -2.30 -2.28 11.75
CA GLY A 76 -3.45 -2.06 10.87
C GLY A 76 -3.43 -0.71 10.17
N SER A 77 -4.62 -0.17 9.85
CA SER A 77 -4.81 0.94 8.90
C SER A 77 -3.96 2.18 9.18
N THR A 78 -3.96 2.69 10.41
CA THR A 78 -3.18 3.89 10.77
C THR A 78 -1.67 3.65 10.64
N ALA A 79 -1.18 2.51 11.15
CA ALA A 79 0.23 2.16 11.05
C ALA A 79 0.67 2.00 9.58
N ASN A 80 -0.21 1.45 8.72
CA ASN A 80 0.09 1.28 7.31
C ASN A 80 0.18 2.62 6.57
N ILE A 81 -0.67 3.59 6.90
CA ILE A 81 -0.57 4.96 6.36
C ILE A 81 0.77 5.59 6.74
N TYR A 82 1.14 5.58 8.03
CA TYR A 82 2.43 6.14 8.47
C TYR A 82 3.62 5.42 7.83
N ASN A 83 3.60 4.09 7.78
CA ASN A 83 4.68 3.33 7.15
C ASN A 83 4.85 3.64 5.65
N ILE A 84 3.76 4.00 4.96
CA ILE A 84 3.83 4.45 3.56
C ILE A 84 4.37 5.87 3.48
N ASP A 85 3.92 6.78 4.35
CA ASP A 85 4.39 8.16 4.41
C ASP A 85 5.89 8.23 4.71
N ASP A 86 6.34 7.42 5.67
CA ASP A 86 7.75 7.27 6.06
C ASP A 86 8.58 6.42 5.08
N THR A 87 7.99 5.97 3.98
CA THR A 87 8.63 5.10 2.96
C THR A 87 9.15 3.75 3.48
N VAL A 88 8.68 3.31 4.64
CA VAL A 88 9.00 2.00 5.24
C VAL A 88 8.34 0.87 4.44
N ASN A 89 7.07 1.06 4.07
CA ASN A 89 6.31 0.15 3.23
C ASN A 89 5.98 0.82 1.89
N GLN A 90 5.93 0.04 0.81
CA GLN A 90 5.47 0.51 -0.49
C GLN A 90 3.98 0.24 -0.71
N LEU A 91 3.43 -0.73 0.02
CA LEU A 91 2.04 -1.16 -0.05
C LEU A 91 1.44 -1.27 1.35
N GLY A 92 0.13 -1.13 1.46
CA GLY A 92 -0.58 -1.32 2.73
C GLY A 92 -2.07 -1.58 2.54
N THR A 93 -2.64 -2.42 3.39
CA THR A 93 -4.09 -2.61 3.48
C THR A 93 -4.67 -1.61 4.47
N VAL A 94 -5.68 -0.85 4.04
CA VAL A 94 -6.23 0.27 4.82
C VAL A 94 -7.75 0.33 4.62
N GLN A 95 -8.51 0.57 5.69
CA GLN A 95 -9.91 0.88 5.60
C GLN A 95 -10.14 2.26 4.94
N SER A 96 -11.23 2.39 4.20
CA SER A 96 -11.55 3.60 3.44
C SER A 96 -11.80 4.83 4.32
N ASP A 97 -12.40 4.66 5.47
CA ASP A 97 -12.62 5.71 6.46
C ASP A 97 -11.28 6.22 7.04
N VAL A 98 -10.37 5.31 7.40
CA VAL A 98 -9.03 5.68 7.90
C VAL A 98 -8.20 6.39 6.82
N MET A 99 -8.34 6.01 5.55
CA MET A 99 -7.75 6.79 4.44
C MET A 99 -8.28 8.22 4.40
N SER A 100 -9.59 8.40 4.60
CA SER A 100 -10.20 9.73 4.65
C SER A 100 -9.70 10.53 5.85
N TYR A 101 -9.57 9.90 7.03
CA TYR A 101 -9.03 10.58 8.22
C TYR A 101 -7.60 11.06 8.01
N ALA A 102 -6.75 10.26 7.38
CA ALA A 102 -5.39 10.66 7.03
C ALA A 102 -5.38 11.80 6.02
N TRP A 103 -6.22 11.71 4.99
CA TRP A 103 -6.31 12.73 3.95
C TRP A 103 -6.75 14.09 4.49
N ASP A 104 -7.69 14.08 5.44
CA ASP A 104 -8.23 15.29 6.06
C ASP A 104 -7.47 15.75 7.30
N GLY A 105 -6.56 14.93 7.83
CA GLY A 105 -5.78 15.21 9.04
C GLY A 105 -6.64 15.27 10.29
N ILE A 106 -7.52 14.28 10.46
CA ILE A 106 -8.45 14.19 11.61
C ILE A 106 -8.25 12.89 12.39
N LYS A 107 -8.88 12.79 13.56
CA LYS A 107 -8.81 11.64 14.48
C LYS A 107 -7.35 11.29 14.81
N SER A 108 -6.86 10.10 14.47
CA SER A 108 -5.47 9.70 14.77
C SER A 108 -4.40 10.53 14.06
N PHE A 109 -4.77 11.35 13.10
CA PHE A 109 -3.86 12.17 12.31
C PHE A 109 -3.92 13.67 12.67
N GLU A 110 -4.69 14.07 13.70
CA GLU A 110 -4.86 15.48 14.09
C GLU A 110 -3.54 16.17 14.45
N GLN A 111 -2.61 15.44 15.06
CA GLN A 111 -1.32 16.00 15.49
C GLN A 111 -0.33 16.14 14.32
N ASP A 112 -0.38 15.23 13.36
CA ASP A 112 0.55 15.18 12.23
C ASP A 112 0.00 15.93 11.01
N GLY A 113 -1.30 16.21 11.02
CA GLY A 113 -1.98 16.92 9.92
C GLY A 113 -2.32 15.99 8.76
N LYS A 114 -2.49 16.58 7.58
CA LYS A 114 -2.92 15.89 6.36
C LYS A 114 -1.78 15.07 5.76
N ILE A 115 -2.04 13.80 5.47
CA ILE A 115 -1.11 12.90 4.78
C ILE A 115 -1.64 12.64 3.37
N HIS A 116 -0.90 13.06 2.35
CA HIS A 116 -1.26 12.95 0.94
C HIS A 116 -0.26 12.14 0.10
N SER A 117 0.70 11.48 0.74
CA SER A 117 1.77 10.70 0.11
C SER A 117 1.33 9.35 -0.46
N PHE A 118 0.14 8.86 -0.07
CA PHE A 118 -0.39 7.58 -0.55
C PHE A 118 -1.35 7.72 -1.73
N ARG A 119 -1.60 6.60 -2.41
CA ARG A 119 -2.59 6.46 -3.49
C ARG A 119 -3.32 5.13 -3.33
N THR A 120 -4.63 5.13 -3.63
CA THR A 120 -5.44 3.90 -3.67
C THR A 120 -5.17 3.18 -4.99
N LEU A 121 -4.80 1.92 -4.91
CA LEU A 121 -4.62 1.04 -6.07
C LEU A 121 -5.91 0.30 -6.45
N GLY A 122 -6.71 -0.07 -5.46
CA GLY A 122 -7.97 -0.78 -5.68
C GLY A 122 -8.69 -1.09 -4.38
N GLY A 123 -9.96 -1.49 -4.47
CA GLY A 123 -10.73 -2.05 -3.36
C GLY A 123 -10.54 -3.55 -3.29
N LEU A 124 -10.47 -4.10 -2.09
CA LEU A 124 -10.26 -5.54 -1.87
C LEU A 124 -11.57 -6.25 -1.55
N TYR A 125 -12.24 -5.87 -0.47
CA TYR A 125 -13.50 -6.46 0.00
C TYR A 125 -14.23 -5.50 0.93
N GLU A 126 -15.51 -5.79 1.18
CA GLU A 126 -16.32 -5.04 2.14
C GLU A 126 -16.07 -5.55 3.56
N GLU A 127 -15.98 -4.64 4.53
CA GLU A 127 -15.86 -4.94 5.95
C GLU A 127 -17.13 -4.48 6.68
N ALA A 128 -17.98 -5.44 7.05
CA ALA A 128 -19.19 -5.15 7.81
C ALA A 128 -18.88 -4.99 9.30
N VAL A 129 -19.37 -3.92 9.91
CA VAL A 129 -19.30 -3.74 11.38
C VAL A 129 -20.29 -4.70 12.04
N GLN A 130 -19.78 -5.59 12.88
CA GLN A 130 -20.60 -6.58 13.60
C GLN A 130 -20.28 -6.55 15.08
N ILE A 131 -21.32 -6.47 15.92
CA ILE A 131 -21.23 -6.56 17.36
C ILE A 131 -21.66 -7.96 17.78
N VAL A 132 -20.79 -8.70 18.48
CA VAL A 132 -21.02 -10.06 18.93
C VAL A 132 -21.04 -10.09 20.47
N THR A 133 -22.05 -10.75 21.05
CA THR A 133 -22.18 -10.89 22.51
C THR A 133 -22.72 -12.28 22.88
N MET A 134 -22.29 -12.78 24.03
CA MET A 134 -22.87 -13.97 24.68
C MET A 134 -23.99 -13.61 25.67
N ASP A 135 -24.12 -12.32 26.04
CA ASP A 135 -25.18 -11.85 26.93
C ASP A 135 -26.51 -11.68 26.17
N LYS A 136 -27.48 -12.56 26.46
CA LYS A 136 -28.79 -12.56 25.81
C LYS A 136 -29.63 -11.30 26.07
N ASN A 137 -29.26 -10.48 27.06
CA ASN A 137 -29.96 -9.24 27.40
C ASN A 137 -29.49 -8.06 26.52
N ILE A 138 -28.35 -8.16 25.87
CA ILE A 138 -27.85 -7.14 24.95
C ILE A 138 -28.50 -7.36 23.59
N LYS A 139 -29.34 -6.42 23.16
CA LYS A 139 -30.08 -6.44 21.88
C LYS A 139 -29.81 -5.23 21.02
N THR A 140 -29.35 -4.13 21.64
CA THR A 140 -29.10 -2.85 20.98
C THR A 140 -27.77 -2.30 21.44
N VAL A 141 -27.23 -1.31 20.74
CA VAL A 141 -26.02 -0.59 21.15
C VAL A 141 -26.20 0.09 22.52
N ALA A 142 -27.41 0.60 22.80
CA ALA A 142 -27.72 1.24 24.06
C ALA A 142 -27.55 0.30 25.26
N ASP A 143 -27.78 -1.01 25.11
CA ASP A 143 -27.61 -2.02 26.15
C ASP A 143 -26.16 -2.25 26.56
N LEU A 144 -25.20 -1.74 25.76
CA LEU A 144 -23.77 -1.79 26.05
C LEU A 144 -23.33 -0.78 27.09
N LYS A 145 -24.20 0.17 27.48
CA LYS A 145 -23.87 1.18 28.48
C LYS A 145 -23.44 0.52 29.80
N GLY A 146 -22.23 0.86 30.26
CA GLY A 146 -21.62 0.32 31.46
C GLY A 146 -21.04 -1.10 31.30
N LYS A 147 -20.98 -1.65 30.09
CA LYS A 147 -20.36 -2.93 29.81
C LYS A 147 -18.90 -2.73 29.34
N THR A 148 -18.09 -3.76 29.51
CA THR A 148 -16.76 -3.82 28.90
C THR A 148 -16.88 -4.36 27.48
N VAL A 149 -16.40 -3.61 26.48
CA VAL A 149 -16.46 -3.97 25.08
C VAL A 149 -15.03 -4.06 24.52
N SER A 150 -14.73 -5.15 23.81
CA SER A 150 -13.48 -5.25 23.04
C SER A 150 -13.63 -4.52 21.72
N ILE A 151 -12.81 -3.51 21.49
CA ILE A 151 -12.93 -2.61 20.33
C ILE A 151 -11.77 -2.73 19.33
N GLY A 152 -10.96 -3.79 19.43
CA GLY A 152 -9.80 -3.98 18.58
C GLY A 152 -8.54 -3.26 19.06
N ALA A 153 -7.48 -3.37 18.28
CA ALA A 153 -6.22 -2.71 18.59
C ALA A 153 -6.31 -1.20 18.31
N PRO A 154 -5.73 -0.34 19.17
CA PRO A 154 -5.67 1.09 18.91
C PRO A 154 -5.08 1.39 17.52
N GLY A 155 -5.73 2.28 16.76
CA GLY A 155 -5.32 2.64 15.41
C GLY A 155 -5.71 1.65 14.31
N SER A 156 -6.33 0.50 14.65
CA SER A 156 -6.93 -0.37 13.65
C SER A 156 -8.24 0.22 13.11
N GLY A 157 -8.67 -0.21 11.91
CA GLY A 157 -9.97 0.18 11.39
C GLY A 157 -11.13 -0.26 12.29
N VAL A 158 -11.06 -1.46 12.86
CA VAL A 158 -12.05 -1.96 13.84
C VAL A 158 -12.18 -1.04 15.05
N TYR A 159 -11.06 -0.51 15.54
CA TYR A 159 -11.04 0.45 16.64
C TYR A 159 -11.84 1.72 16.31
N PHE A 160 -11.63 2.31 15.12
CA PHE A 160 -12.36 3.52 14.72
C PHE A 160 -13.84 3.24 14.50
N ASN A 161 -14.18 2.14 13.84
CA ASN A 161 -15.59 1.75 13.67
C ASN A 161 -16.29 1.55 15.03
N ALA A 162 -15.64 0.95 16.00
CA ALA A 162 -16.21 0.79 17.32
C ALA A 162 -16.43 2.14 18.04
N ILE A 163 -15.47 3.07 17.94
CA ILE A 163 -15.61 4.43 18.50
C ILE A 163 -16.74 5.21 17.82
N ASP A 164 -16.94 5.03 16.52
CA ASP A 164 -17.96 5.75 15.75
C ASP A 164 -19.39 5.20 16.00
N VAL A 165 -19.51 3.93 16.42
CA VAL A 165 -20.80 3.27 16.68
C VAL A 165 -21.21 3.36 18.16
N LEU A 166 -20.27 3.38 19.11
CA LEU A 166 -20.51 3.36 20.56
C LEU A 166 -20.62 4.77 21.16
#